data_6c9acc660711c37be3198b04f51fe18e
#
_entry.id   6c9acc660711c37be3198b04f51fe18e
#
_cell.length_a   1.000
_cell.length_b   1.000
_cell.length_c   1.000
_cell.angle_alpha   90.00
_cell.angle_beta   90.00
_cell.angle_gamma   90.00
#
_symmetry.space_group_name_H-M   'P 1'
#
loop_
_entity.id
_entity.type
_entity.pdbx_description
1 polymer ?
#
loop_
_entity_poly.entity_id
_entity_poly.type
_entity_poly.pdbx_seq_one_letter_code
_entity_poly.pdbx_strand_id
1 'polypeptide(L)'
;AEPSTLVEIKAERPDGKRDLELKWDKDRIYEQILGAWLGRAAGCLLGKPVEGWPKARIDKYLKDKKIEILDDYLPFDEKILPGVHKVSTKGNIKFMPRDDDMDYVIIGLLALENRGIKTSPRTLAHTWVDRLPFNLVYTAEECAYRNFTNSIWPPMSATHRNPFREWIGAQIRADIFGYVTPGLPEIGAKLAFNDASISHDKNGIYGEMFVAAMLSAAFKLESVKDIINAGLSEIPKNCRLSEAVRDTMHWCETLPSWELVWEKINESVGHYHGVHTINNAALIVMGLYFGENDFEKGIVCTVRGGWDTDCTGATVGSILGLRLGANNLPSKWISPLNDRLKSVVRDENDNKISDLAKR
;
A
#
# COMPACT_ATOMS: atom_id res chain seq x y z
N ALA A 1 -20.39 -14.23 -2.84
CA ALA A 1 -19.39 -15.08 -2.16
C ALA A 1 -18.05 -14.36 -2.07
N GLU A 2 -17.17 -14.84 -1.20
CA GLU A 2 -15.80 -14.31 -1.07
C GLU A 2 -14.81 -15.47 -1.29
N PRO A 3 -14.57 -15.87 -2.55
CA PRO A 3 -13.71 -17.00 -2.88
C PRO A 3 -12.23 -16.69 -2.62
N SER A 4 -11.43 -17.74 -2.42
CA SER A 4 -9.99 -17.64 -2.15
C SER A 4 -9.13 -18.25 -3.25
N THR A 5 -9.72 -18.78 -4.32
CA THR A 5 -8.97 -19.30 -5.46
C THR A 5 -9.02 -18.31 -6.64
N LEU A 6 -7.93 -18.19 -7.38
CA LEU A 6 -7.87 -17.26 -8.51
C LEU A 6 -8.93 -17.55 -9.60
N VAL A 7 -9.28 -18.81 -9.78
CA VAL A 7 -10.29 -19.22 -10.77
C VAL A 7 -11.67 -18.69 -10.37
N GLU A 8 -12.06 -18.88 -9.13
CA GLU A 8 -13.34 -18.39 -8.60
C GLU A 8 -13.40 -16.87 -8.53
N ILE A 9 -12.29 -16.22 -8.10
CA ILE A 9 -12.16 -14.74 -8.11
C ILE A 9 -12.41 -14.22 -9.51
N LYS A 10 -11.76 -14.79 -10.52
CA LYS A 10 -11.95 -14.40 -11.94
C LYS A 10 -13.36 -14.63 -12.44
N ALA A 11 -14.06 -15.66 -11.95
CA ALA A 11 -15.43 -15.93 -12.32
C ALA A 11 -16.44 -14.91 -11.74
N GLU A 12 -16.10 -14.29 -10.59
CA GLU A 12 -16.98 -13.34 -9.89
C GLU A 12 -16.60 -11.87 -10.09
N ARG A 13 -15.49 -11.58 -10.76
CA ARG A 13 -15.07 -10.20 -11.03
C ARG A 13 -15.94 -9.55 -12.14
N PRO A 14 -16.13 -8.22 -12.11
CA PRO A 14 -16.86 -7.53 -13.16
C PRO A 14 -16.08 -7.50 -14.49
N ASP A 15 -16.75 -7.12 -15.56
CA ASP A 15 -16.07 -6.78 -16.82
C ASP A 15 -15.18 -5.55 -16.62
N GLY A 16 -14.06 -5.53 -17.33
CA GLY A 16 -13.10 -4.43 -17.27
C GLY A 16 -12.06 -4.50 -18.38
N LYS A 17 -11.43 -3.37 -18.69
CA LYS A 17 -10.33 -3.30 -19.65
C LYS A 17 -9.04 -3.76 -18.96
N ARG A 18 -8.46 -4.85 -19.43
CA ARG A 18 -7.32 -5.56 -18.82
C ARG A 18 -5.99 -5.38 -19.55
N ASP A 19 -6.06 -4.77 -20.73
CA ASP A 19 -4.91 -4.27 -21.48
C ASP A 19 -5.23 -2.83 -21.90
N LEU A 20 -4.46 -1.89 -21.37
CA LEU A 20 -4.67 -0.46 -21.58
C LEU A 20 -3.87 0.07 -22.77
N GLU A 21 -3.26 -0.81 -23.56
CA GLU A 21 -2.51 -0.46 -24.77
C GLU A 21 -1.48 0.66 -24.51
N LEU A 22 -0.65 0.45 -23.48
CA LEU A 22 0.37 1.42 -23.10
C LEU A 22 1.47 1.46 -24.16
N LYS A 23 1.74 2.65 -24.71
CA LYS A 23 2.93 2.85 -25.55
C LYS A 23 4.16 2.85 -24.66
N TRP A 24 5.09 1.93 -24.94
CA TRP A 24 6.31 1.82 -24.17
C TRP A 24 7.21 3.05 -24.38
N ASP A 25 7.55 3.70 -23.26
CA ASP A 25 8.52 4.79 -23.17
C ASP A 25 9.34 4.58 -21.90
N LYS A 26 10.60 4.18 -22.05
CA LYS A 26 11.46 3.80 -20.95
C LYS A 26 11.68 4.92 -19.95
N ASP A 27 11.90 6.14 -20.43
CA ASP A 27 12.21 7.27 -19.55
C ASP A 27 10.98 7.71 -18.77
N ARG A 28 9.82 7.73 -19.42
CA ARG A 28 8.54 8.01 -18.77
C ARG A 28 8.20 6.95 -17.72
N ILE A 29 8.35 5.68 -18.05
CA ILE A 29 8.07 4.57 -17.12
C ILE A 29 9.01 4.63 -15.92
N TYR A 30 10.30 4.89 -16.13
CA TYR A 30 11.25 5.07 -15.04
C TYR A 30 10.85 6.23 -14.13
N GLU A 31 10.51 7.37 -14.72
CA GLU A 31 10.06 8.56 -14.01
C GLU A 31 8.82 8.28 -13.15
N GLN A 32 7.86 7.54 -13.68
CA GLN A 32 6.67 7.13 -12.96
C GLN A 32 6.98 6.15 -11.82
N ILE A 33 7.82 5.15 -12.05
CA ILE A 33 8.22 4.18 -11.01
C ILE A 33 9.04 4.88 -9.92
N LEU A 34 9.94 5.79 -10.28
CA LEU A 34 10.69 6.59 -9.29
C LEU A 34 9.73 7.44 -8.45
N GLY A 35 8.74 8.07 -9.10
CA GLY A 35 7.68 8.81 -8.40
C GLY A 35 6.91 7.94 -7.42
N ALA A 36 6.59 6.69 -7.81
CA ALA A 36 5.91 5.73 -6.95
C ALA A 36 6.75 5.36 -5.71
N TRP A 37 8.01 5.01 -5.87
CA TRP A 37 8.91 4.70 -4.76
C TRP A 37 9.11 5.87 -3.80
N LEU A 38 9.32 7.08 -4.33
CA LEU A 38 9.49 8.30 -3.53
C LEU A 38 8.19 8.66 -2.81
N GLY A 39 7.06 8.59 -3.51
CA GLY A 39 5.74 8.87 -2.96
C GLY A 39 5.36 7.87 -1.86
N ARG A 40 5.64 6.58 -2.08
CA ARG A 40 5.43 5.52 -1.09
C ARG A 40 6.23 5.79 0.18
N ALA A 41 7.54 6.09 0.04
CA ALA A 41 8.40 6.40 1.18
C ALA A 41 7.92 7.65 1.93
N ALA A 42 7.51 8.70 1.21
CA ALA A 42 7.02 9.93 1.82
C ALA A 42 5.70 9.72 2.59
N GLY A 43 4.75 8.99 2.01
CA GLY A 43 3.48 8.69 2.66
C GLY A 43 3.64 7.79 3.89
N CYS A 44 4.47 6.75 3.79
CA CYS A 44 4.82 5.88 4.92
C CYS A 44 5.44 6.68 6.08
N LEU A 45 6.43 7.51 5.77
CA LEU A 45 7.09 8.37 6.79
C LEU A 45 6.14 9.33 7.48
N LEU A 46 5.18 9.89 6.76
CA LEU A 46 4.17 10.78 7.35
C LEU A 46 3.29 10.00 8.34
N GLY A 47 2.89 8.79 8.01
CA GLY A 47 2.00 7.95 8.82
C GLY A 47 2.67 7.30 10.01
N LYS A 48 3.93 6.85 9.86
CA LYS A 48 4.65 6.03 10.83
C LYS A 48 4.64 6.53 12.28
N PRO A 49 4.79 7.84 12.60
CA PRO A 49 4.77 8.31 13.98
C PRO A 49 3.41 8.16 14.69
N VAL A 50 2.34 8.01 13.95
CA VAL A 50 0.95 7.97 14.44
C VAL A 50 0.22 6.68 14.05
N GLU A 51 0.97 5.66 13.64
CA GLU A 51 0.44 4.32 13.34
C GLU A 51 -0.40 3.78 14.51
N GLY A 52 -1.56 3.21 14.16
CA GLY A 52 -2.51 2.68 15.14
C GLY A 52 -3.30 3.73 15.92
N TRP A 53 -3.10 5.04 15.65
CA TRP A 53 -3.87 6.05 16.35
C TRP A 53 -5.25 6.26 15.71
N PRO A 54 -6.30 6.46 16.54
CA PRO A 54 -7.57 6.93 16.01
C PRO A 54 -7.44 8.40 15.55
N LYS A 55 -8.23 8.80 14.55
CA LYS A 55 -8.28 10.17 14.02
C LYS A 55 -8.34 11.25 15.11
N ALA A 56 -9.22 11.06 16.10
CA ALA A 56 -9.37 12.02 17.19
C ALA A 56 -8.07 12.27 17.98
N ARG A 57 -7.20 11.25 18.12
CA ARG A 57 -5.90 11.40 18.78
C ARG A 57 -4.93 12.17 17.90
N ILE A 58 -4.95 11.94 16.58
CA ILE A 58 -4.12 12.68 15.63
C ILE A 58 -4.54 14.15 15.60
N ASP A 59 -5.83 14.44 15.48
CA ASP A 59 -6.36 15.81 15.48
C ASP A 59 -6.02 16.54 16.79
N LYS A 60 -6.13 15.85 17.94
CA LYS A 60 -5.70 16.40 19.22
C LYS A 60 -4.20 16.73 19.24
N TYR A 61 -3.37 15.84 18.72
CA TYR A 61 -1.91 16.05 18.63
C TYR A 61 -1.57 17.28 17.79
N LEU A 62 -2.19 17.42 16.62
CA LEU A 62 -2.00 18.60 15.76
C LEU A 62 -2.43 19.88 16.45
N LYS A 63 -3.59 19.87 17.12
CA LYS A 63 -4.10 21.00 17.90
C LYS A 63 -3.14 21.39 19.03
N ASP A 64 -2.64 20.42 19.80
CA ASP A 64 -1.71 20.65 20.90
C ASP A 64 -0.37 21.23 20.39
N LYS A 65 0.03 20.91 19.15
CA LYS A 65 1.19 21.49 18.45
C LYS A 65 0.89 22.80 17.72
N LYS A 66 -0.34 23.30 17.77
CA LYS A 66 -0.78 24.52 17.06
C LYS A 66 -0.61 24.41 15.53
N ILE A 67 -0.80 23.21 14.99
CA ILE A 67 -0.76 22.94 13.57
C ILE A 67 -2.23 22.95 13.08
N GLU A 68 -2.62 24.02 12.41
CA GLU A 68 -3.94 24.17 11.82
C GLU A 68 -4.03 23.39 10.50
N ILE A 69 -2.99 23.48 9.69
CA ILE A 69 -2.84 22.77 8.41
C ILE A 69 -1.59 21.91 8.50
N LEU A 70 -1.75 20.60 8.30
CA LEU A 70 -0.63 19.67 8.20
C LEU A 70 -0.08 19.74 6.77
N ASP A 71 1.01 20.46 6.59
CA ASP A 71 1.68 20.73 5.33
C ASP A 71 3.15 20.27 5.29
N ASP A 72 3.56 19.49 6.29
CA ASP A 72 4.89 18.92 6.43
C ASP A 72 4.83 17.67 7.31
N TYR A 73 5.94 16.96 7.47
CA TYR A 73 6.06 15.84 8.40
C TYR A 73 5.70 16.23 9.84
N LEU A 74 5.17 15.28 10.61
CA LEU A 74 4.80 15.51 12.00
C LEU A 74 6.00 15.91 12.85
N PRO A 75 5.88 16.88 13.76
CA PRO A 75 6.97 17.24 14.68
C PRO A 75 7.21 16.11 15.69
N PHE A 76 8.42 16.01 16.21
CA PHE A 76 8.72 15.09 17.30
C PHE A 76 8.31 15.65 18.66
N ASP A 77 7.68 14.84 19.48
CA ASP A 77 7.42 15.13 20.89
C ASP A 77 7.78 13.92 21.74
N GLU A 78 8.87 13.99 22.48
CA GLU A 78 9.38 12.89 23.32
C GLU A 78 8.43 12.43 24.43
N LYS A 79 7.44 13.27 24.81
CA LYS A 79 6.44 12.95 25.82
C LYS A 79 5.29 12.11 25.26
N ILE A 80 5.12 12.11 23.94
CA ILE A 80 3.96 11.51 23.25
C ILE A 80 4.41 10.39 22.31
N LEU A 81 5.51 10.63 21.58
CA LEU A 81 6.04 9.70 20.57
C LEU A 81 7.22 8.91 21.12
N PRO A 82 7.24 7.58 20.98
CA PRO A 82 8.42 6.78 21.26
C PRO A 82 9.66 7.29 20.53
N GLY A 83 10.83 7.24 21.16
CA GLY A 83 12.08 7.74 20.60
C GLY A 83 12.46 7.12 19.26
N VAL A 84 12.00 5.87 18.97
CA VAL A 84 12.21 5.18 17.70
C VAL A 84 11.57 5.94 16.52
N HIS A 85 10.48 6.66 16.74
CA HIS A 85 9.80 7.43 15.69
C HIS A 85 10.48 8.77 15.36
N LYS A 86 11.46 9.22 16.16
CA LYS A 86 12.16 10.49 15.94
C LYS A 86 12.70 10.62 14.51
N VAL A 87 13.25 9.54 13.97
CA VAL A 87 13.84 9.51 12.61
C VAL A 87 12.82 9.72 11.48
N SER A 88 11.52 9.59 11.77
CA SER A 88 10.40 9.77 10.84
C SER A 88 9.67 11.11 11.03
N THR A 89 10.26 12.07 11.76
CA THR A 89 9.60 13.33 12.12
C THR A 89 10.30 14.53 11.51
N LYS A 90 9.59 15.63 11.39
CA LYS A 90 10.05 16.91 10.81
C LYS A 90 11.43 17.33 11.33
N GLY A 91 12.35 17.62 10.43
CA GLY A 91 13.72 18.03 10.73
C GLY A 91 14.67 16.91 11.17
N ASN A 92 14.19 15.67 11.35
CA ASN A 92 15.00 14.52 11.76
C ASN A 92 15.18 13.47 10.63
N ILE A 93 14.40 13.58 9.55
CA ILE A 93 14.47 12.65 8.42
C ILE A 93 15.78 12.87 7.66
N LYS A 94 16.52 11.79 7.38
CA LYS A 94 17.75 11.76 6.59
C LYS A 94 17.76 10.65 5.55
N PHE A 95 16.80 9.79 5.56
CA PHE A 95 16.58 8.63 4.68
C PHE A 95 15.21 8.05 5.01
N MET A 96 14.69 7.15 4.17
CA MET A 96 13.58 6.28 4.55
C MET A 96 14.10 5.23 5.55
N PRO A 97 13.73 5.29 6.85
CA PRO A 97 14.10 4.25 7.80
C PRO A 97 13.41 2.94 7.46
N ARG A 98 13.87 1.87 8.08
CA ARG A 98 13.26 0.55 7.90
C ARG A 98 11.77 0.58 8.20
N ASP A 99 11.03 -0.03 7.30
CA ASP A 99 9.61 -0.30 7.42
C ASP A 99 9.24 -1.55 6.63
N ASP A 100 8.25 -2.34 7.10
CA ASP A 100 7.80 -3.52 6.35
C ASP A 100 7.04 -3.15 5.08
N ASP A 101 6.39 -1.98 5.04
CA ASP A 101 5.85 -1.39 3.82
C ASP A 101 6.88 -1.29 2.68
N MET A 102 8.16 -1.11 3.03
CA MET A 102 9.24 -1.02 2.05
C MET A 102 9.98 -2.36 1.89
N ASP A 103 10.16 -3.13 2.98
CA ASP A 103 10.84 -4.42 2.96
C ASP A 103 10.15 -5.41 2.02
N TYR A 104 8.81 -5.50 2.06
CA TYR A 104 8.08 -6.44 1.21
C TYR A 104 8.10 -6.07 -0.27
N VAL A 105 8.16 -4.79 -0.61
CA VAL A 105 8.33 -4.36 -2.01
C VAL A 105 9.69 -4.81 -2.55
N ILE A 106 10.75 -4.72 -1.72
CA ILE A 106 12.09 -5.23 -2.06
C ILE A 106 12.08 -6.76 -2.19
N ILE A 107 11.40 -7.48 -1.28
CA ILE A 107 11.26 -8.94 -1.36
C ILE A 107 10.58 -9.38 -2.66
N GLY A 108 9.49 -8.72 -3.02
CA GLY A 108 8.80 -8.98 -4.29
C GLY A 108 9.69 -8.72 -5.50
N LEU A 109 10.49 -7.64 -5.48
CA LEU A 109 11.47 -7.32 -6.52
C LEU A 109 12.49 -8.46 -6.66
N LEU A 110 13.11 -8.92 -5.57
CA LEU A 110 14.07 -10.03 -5.60
C LEU A 110 13.47 -11.32 -6.14
N ALA A 111 12.24 -11.63 -5.79
CA ALA A 111 11.54 -12.80 -6.30
C ALA A 111 11.29 -12.70 -7.82
N LEU A 112 10.91 -11.51 -8.30
CA LEU A 112 10.69 -11.22 -9.72
C LEU A 112 12.00 -11.25 -10.51
N GLU A 113 13.09 -10.71 -9.99
CA GLU A 113 14.42 -10.81 -10.63
C GLU A 113 14.87 -12.25 -10.81
N ASN A 114 14.52 -13.13 -9.87
CA ASN A 114 14.87 -14.53 -9.91
C ASN A 114 14.01 -15.36 -10.89
N ARG A 115 12.69 -15.08 -10.98
CA ARG A 115 11.73 -15.94 -11.67
C ARG A 115 10.82 -15.20 -12.69
N GLY A 116 10.91 -13.88 -12.74
CA GLY A 116 10.04 -13.06 -13.58
C GLY A 116 8.56 -13.30 -13.27
N ILE A 117 7.72 -13.16 -14.27
CA ILE A 117 6.26 -13.37 -14.16
C ILE A 117 5.84 -14.82 -13.84
N LYS A 118 6.79 -15.76 -13.80
CA LYS A 118 6.57 -17.16 -13.39
C LYS A 118 6.72 -17.35 -11.87
N THR A 119 6.89 -16.27 -11.11
CA THR A 119 6.96 -16.31 -9.66
C THR A 119 5.69 -16.93 -9.07
N SER A 120 5.87 -17.94 -8.23
CA SER A 120 4.79 -18.69 -7.59
C SER A 120 4.69 -18.37 -6.10
N PRO A 121 3.56 -18.66 -5.43
CA PRO A 121 3.44 -18.49 -3.98
C PRO A 121 4.57 -19.19 -3.21
N ARG A 122 4.98 -20.37 -3.65
CA ARG A 122 6.06 -21.11 -3.01
C ARG A 122 7.42 -20.43 -3.19
N THR A 123 7.70 -19.85 -4.38
CA THR A 123 8.92 -19.09 -4.63
C THR A 123 9.02 -17.88 -3.70
N LEU A 124 7.92 -17.12 -3.58
CA LEU A 124 7.83 -15.96 -2.70
C LEU A 124 8.04 -16.35 -1.24
N ALA A 125 7.35 -17.40 -0.75
CA ALA A 125 7.53 -17.91 0.60
C ALA A 125 8.97 -18.33 0.90
N HIS A 126 9.67 -18.96 -0.05
CA HIS A 126 11.11 -19.27 0.09
C HIS A 126 11.96 -18.01 0.15
N THR A 127 11.63 -16.97 -0.64
CA THR A 127 12.33 -15.68 -0.59
C THR A 127 12.19 -15.03 0.78
N TRP A 128 10.99 -15.10 1.41
CA TRP A 128 10.81 -14.61 2.79
C TRP A 128 11.72 -15.33 3.79
N VAL A 129 11.67 -16.65 3.79
CA VAL A 129 12.49 -17.47 4.72
C VAL A 129 13.98 -17.21 4.54
N ASP A 130 14.41 -16.97 3.30
CA ASP A 130 15.81 -16.72 2.97
C ASP A 130 16.27 -15.29 3.29
N ARG A 131 15.38 -14.29 3.22
CA ARG A 131 15.77 -12.88 3.21
C ARG A 131 15.23 -12.05 4.38
N LEU A 132 14.13 -12.46 5.02
CA LEU A 132 13.51 -11.71 6.12
C LEU A 132 13.82 -12.35 7.47
N PRO A 133 14.25 -11.57 8.48
CA PRO A 133 14.36 -12.08 9.85
C PRO A 133 12.97 -12.26 10.48
N PHE A 134 12.69 -13.44 11.03
CA PHE A 134 11.38 -13.80 11.60
C PHE A 134 10.85 -12.81 12.64
N ASN A 135 11.73 -12.27 13.49
CA ASN A 135 11.35 -11.35 14.55
C ASN A 135 10.97 -9.93 14.08
N LEU A 136 11.00 -9.69 12.77
CA LEU A 136 10.60 -8.43 12.13
C LEU A 136 9.48 -8.62 11.10
N VAL A 137 8.76 -9.74 11.24
CA VAL A 137 7.55 -10.09 10.47
C VAL A 137 6.38 -10.09 11.44
N TYR A 138 5.23 -9.57 11.04
CA TYR A 138 4.11 -9.30 11.97
C TYR A 138 2.83 -10.02 11.53
N THR A 139 1.87 -10.14 12.46
CA THR A 139 0.47 -10.55 12.22
C THR A 139 0.29 -11.75 11.28
N ALA A 140 -0.35 -11.56 10.14
CA ALA A 140 -0.64 -12.63 9.17
C ALA A 140 0.64 -13.23 8.57
N GLU A 141 1.62 -12.39 8.30
CA GLU A 141 2.93 -12.77 7.78
C GLU A 141 3.72 -13.60 8.78
N GLU A 142 3.70 -13.23 10.07
CA GLU A 142 4.33 -14.01 11.14
C GLU A 142 3.70 -15.40 11.25
N CYS A 143 2.37 -15.47 11.20
CA CYS A 143 1.66 -16.74 11.20
C CYS A 143 2.06 -17.61 9.99
N ALA A 144 2.13 -17.03 8.79
CA ALA A 144 2.53 -17.75 7.59
C ALA A 144 3.99 -18.21 7.68
N TYR A 145 4.90 -17.34 8.13
CA TYR A 145 6.32 -17.68 8.29
C TYR A 145 6.51 -18.83 9.28
N ARG A 146 5.84 -18.78 10.44
CA ARG A 146 5.82 -19.89 11.39
C ARG A 146 5.28 -21.18 10.77
N ASN A 147 4.27 -21.08 9.91
CA ASN A 147 3.74 -22.21 9.19
C ASN A 147 4.77 -22.81 8.23
N PHE A 148 5.55 -22.00 7.53
CA PHE A 148 6.65 -22.49 6.66
C PHE A 148 7.68 -23.28 7.45
N THR A 149 8.09 -22.82 8.63
CA THR A 149 9.04 -23.55 9.49
C THR A 149 8.49 -24.89 10.00
N ASN A 150 7.17 -25.04 10.02
CA ASN A 150 6.47 -26.30 10.30
C ASN A 150 6.10 -27.08 9.04
N SER A 151 6.70 -26.78 7.89
CA SER A 151 6.45 -27.43 6.61
C SER A 151 5.02 -27.27 6.07
N ILE A 152 4.27 -26.27 6.55
CA ILE A 152 2.95 -25.90 6.05
C ILE A 152 3.14 -24.76 5.05
N TRP A 153 3.04 -25.09 3.76
CA TRP A 153 3.31 -24.16 2.65
C TRP A 153 2.03 -23.58 2.05
N PRO A 154 2.13 -22.51 1.22
CA PRO A 154 0.96 -21.96 0.52
C PRO A 154 0.21 -23.02 -0.29
N PRO A 155 -1.13 -22.95 -0.34
CA PRO A 155 -2.00 -21.94 0.26
C PRO A 155 -2.37 -22.19 1.73
N MET A 156 -2.04 -23.37 2.29
CA MET A 156 -2.42 -23.75 3.66
C MET A 156 -1.77 -22.83 4.72
N SER A 157 -0.60 -22.27 4.45
CA SER A 157 0.08 -21.33 5.34
C SER A 157 -0.74 -20.07 5.64
N ALA A 158 -1.58 -19.63 4.71
CA ALA A 158 -2.43 -18.46 4.87
C ALA A 158 -3.56 -18.67 5.89
N THR A 159 -4.06 -19.88 6.04
CA THR A 159 -5.26 -20.15 6.84
C THR A 159 -4.98 -20.92 8.13
N HIS A 160 -3.89 -21.70 8.18
CA HIS A 160 -3.56 -22.52 9.35
C HIS A 160 -3.20 -21.63 10.55
N ARG A 161 -4.10 -21.63 11.57
CA ARG A 161 -3.93 -20.84 12.80
C ARG A 161 -3.57 -19.36 12.56
N ASN A 162 -4.14 -18.76 11.53
CA ASN A 162 -3.91 -17.37 11.16
C ASN A 162 -5.21 -16.56 11.30
N PRO A 163 -5.42 -15.90 12.45
CA PRO A 163 -6.60 -15.04 12.66
C PRO A 163 -6.52 -13.72 11.90
N PHE A 164 -5.34 -13.30 11.42
CA PHE A 164 -5.08 -12.01 10.78
C PHE A 164 -5.20 -12.03 9.26
N ARG A 165 -5.68 -13.11 8.66
CA ARG A 165 -5.67 -13.38 7.23
C ARG A 165 -6.48 -12.42 6.32
N GLU A 166 -7.26 -11.50 6.90
CA GLU A 166 -7.93 -10.41 6.19
C GLU A 166 -7.40 -9.02 6.61
N TRP A 167 -6.25 -8.96 7.29
CA TRP A 167 -5.60 -7.71 7.64
C TRP A 167 -4.81 -7.14 6.44
N ILE A 168 -4.29 -5.90 6.58
CA ILE A 168 -3.72 -5.11 5.48
C ILE A 168 -2.37 -5.65 4.95
N GLY A 169 -1.72 -6.57 5.67
CA GLY A 169 -0.36 -7.00 5.36
C GLY A 169 -0.13 -7.51 3.93
N ALA A 170 -1.14 -8.10 3.26
CA ALA A 170 -1.01 -8.40 1.83
C ALA A 170 -1.06 -7.12 0.98
N GLN A 171 -1.98 -6.22 1.27
CA GLN A 171 -2.18 -5.00 0.49
C GLN A 171 -0.91 -4.14 0.39
N ILE A 172 -0.08 -4.08 1.46
CA ILE A 172 1.18 -3.31 1.46
C ILE A 172 2.26 -3.89 0.54
N ARG A 173 2.11 -5.13 0.10
CA ARG A 173 3.09 -5.82 -0.76
C ARG A 173 2.82 -5.67 -2.26
N ALA A 174 1.66 -5.10 -2.62
CA ALA A 174 1.13 -5.02 -3.98
C ALA A 174 2.02 -4.27 -4.97
N ASP A 175 2.79 -3.31 -4.48
CA ASP A 175 3.36 -2.23 -5.28
C ASP A 175 4.28 -2.73 -6.39
N ILE A 176 5.21 -3.62 -6.07
CA ILE A 176 6.14 -4.13 -7.08
C ILE A 176 5.42 -4.88 -8.20
N PHE A 177 4.32 -5.56 -7.89
CA PHE A 177 3.54 -6.30 -8.89
C PHE A 177 2.79 -5.36 -9.84
N GLY A 178 2.38 -4.20 -9.35
CA GLY A 178 1.87 -3.11 -10.17
C GLY A 178 2.95 -2.43 -11.00
N TYR A 179 4.12 -2.14 -10.41
CA TYR A 179 5.22 -1.45 -11.09
C TYR A 179 5.78 -2.21 -12.28
N VAL A 180 5.84 -3.53 -12.22
CA VAL A 180 6.38 -4.37 -13.31
C VAL A 180 5.35 -4.76 -14.36
N THR A 181 4.12 -4.27 -14.25
CA THR A 181 3.02 -4.58 -15.17
C THR A 181 2.32 -3.32 -15.72
N PRO A 182 3.09 -2.36 -16.32
CA PRO A 182 2.52 -1.10 -16.80
C PRO A 182 1.39 -1.34 -17.81
N GLY A 183 0.18 -0.83 -17.51
CA GLY A 183 -0.98 -0.94 -18.38
C GLY A 183 -1.64 -2.33 -18.43
N LEU A 184 -1.20 -3.28 -17.60
CA LEU A 184 -1.67 -4.68 -17.59
C LEU A 184 -2.26 -5.08 -16.23
N PRO A 185 -3.40 -4.50 -15.79
CA PRO A 185 -3.94 -4.68 -14.44
C PRO A 185 -4.25 -6.14 -14.09
N GLU A 186 -4.70 -6.97 -15.03
CA GLU A 186 -4.92 -8.39 -14.80
C GLU A 186 -3.64 -9.14 -14.44
N ILE A 187 -2.52 -8.80 -15.08
CA ILE A 187 -1.23 -9.46 -14.80
C ILE A 187 -0.71 -9.01 -13.43
N GLY A 188 -0.81 -7.73 -13.11
CA GLY A 188 -0.48 -7.20 -11.78
C GLY A 188 -1.28 -7.88 -10.68
N ALA A 189 -2.60 -7.93 -10.83
CA ALA A 189 -3.49 -8.61 -9.89
C ALA A 189 -3.20 -10.10 -9.74
N LYS A 190 -2.82 -10.81 -10.83
CA LYS A 190 -2.43 -12.22 -10.77
C LYS A 190 -1.12 -12.43 -9.98
N LEU A 191 -0.13 -11.58 -10.17
CA LEU A 191 1.13 -11.64 -9.42
C LEU A 191 0.88 -11.33 -7.93
N ALA A 192 0.07 -10.32 -7.64
CA ALA A 192 -0.38 -10.00 -6.29
C ALA A 192 -1.17 -11.14 -5.64
N PHE A 193 -2.06 -11.83 -6.36
CA PHE A 193 -2.71 -13.03 -5.87
C PHE A 193 -1.69 -14.11 -5.43
N ASN A 194 -0.64 -14.32 -6.22
CA ASN A 194 0.39 -15.31 -5.88
C ASN A 194 1.11 -14.94 -4.58
N ASP A 195 1.35 -13.65 -4.34
CA ASP A 195 1.96 -13.18 -3.10
C ASP A 195 0.97 -13.20 -1.93
N ALA A 196 -0.21 -12.63 -2.09
CA ALA A 196 -1.23 -12.58 -1.04
C ALA A 196 -1.59 -13.97 -0.49
N SER A 197 -1.73 -14.97 -1.36
CA SER A 197 -2.12 -16.34 -0.99
C SER A 197 -1.12 -17.08 -0.10
N ILE A 198 0.04 -16.48 0.18
CA ILE A 198 1.05 -17.02 1.11
C ILE A 198 0.55 -16.90 2.55
N SER A 199 -0.09 -15.78 2.89
CA SER A 199 -0.40 -15.35 4.26
C SER A 199 -1.84 -14.87 4.45
N HIS A 200 -2.59 -14.62 3.39
CA HIS A 200 -3.91 -14.01 3.44
C HIS A 200 -4.97 -14.84 2.70
N ASP A 201 -6.23 -14.50 3.00
CA ASP A 201 -7.42 -15.16 2.47
C ASP A 201 -8.49 -14.10 2.15
N LYS A 202 -9.45 -14.40 1.25
CA LYS A 202 -10.61 -13.56 0.94
C LYS A 202 -10.23 -12.08 0.71
N ASN A 203 -10.81 -11.14 1.52
CA ASN A 203 -10.58 -9.71 1.35
C ASN A 203 -9.11 -9.30 1.55
N GLY A 204 -8.31 -10.06 2.29
CA GLY A 204 -6.86 -9.85 2.36
C GLY A 204 -6.18 -10.06 1.01
N ILE A 205 -6.55 -11.10 0.27
CA ILE A 205 -6.09 -11.34 -1.11
C ILE A 205 -6.59 -10.22 -2.03
N TYR A 206 -7.87 -9.86 -1.91
CA TYR A 206 -8.47 -8.83 -2.79
C TYR A 206 -7.83 -7.46 -2.60
N GLY A 207 -7.42 -7.11 -1.39
CA GLY A 207 -6.73 -5.84 -1.11
C GLY A 207 -5.43 -5.71 -1.89
N GLU A 208 -4.61 -6.76 -1.95
CA GLU A 208 -3.37 -6.75 -2.72
C GLU A 208 -3.64 -6.73 -4.23
N MET A 209 -4.56 -7.57 -4.71
CA MET A 209 -4.97 -7.58 -6.13
C MET A 209 -5.50 -6.23 -6.60
N PHE A 210 -6.33 -5.58 -5.78
CA PHE A 210 -6.92 -4.28 -6.03
C PHE A 210 -5.85 -3.19 -6.18
N VAL A 211 -4.91 -3.12 -5.23
CA VAL A 211 -3.84 -2.10 -5.27
C VAL A 211 -2.87 -2.35 -6.43
N ALA A 212 -2.46 -3.59 -6.69
CA ALA A 212 -1.59 -3.90 -7.81
C ALA A 212 -2.22 -3.57 -9.17
N ALA A 213 -3.52 -3.82 -9.32
CA ALA A 213 -4.26 -3.46 -10.54
C ALA A 213 -4.38 -1.94 -10.70
N MET A 214 -4.63 -1.19 -9.61
CA MET A 214 -4.64 0.28 -9.64
C MET A 214 -3.28 0.83 -10.07
N LEU A 215 -2.18 0.33 -9.53
CA LEU A 215 -0.83 0.75 -9.88
C LEU A 215 -0.50 0.43 -11.35
N SER A 216 -0.84 -0.77 -11.83
CA SER A 216 -0.69 -1.12 -13.25
C SER A 216 -1.46 -0.15 -14.15
N ALA A 217 -2.68 0.23 -13.76
CA ALA A 217 -3.53 1.13 -14.53
C ALA A 217 -3.06 2.59 -14.49
N ALA A 218 -2.46 3.03 -13.38
CA ALA A 218 -2.00 4.40 -13.17
C ALA A 218 -0.87 4.83 -14.12
N PHE A 219 -0.18 3.91 -14.78
CA PHE A 219 0.76 4.24 -15.86
C PHE A 219 0.07 4.90 -17.07
N LYS A 220 -1.21 4.64 -17.29
CA LYS A 220 -1.97 5.08 -18.46
C LYS A 220 -3.15 5.96 -18.13
N LEU A 221 -3.89 5.64 -17.07
CA LEU A 221 -5.10 6.35 -16.69
C LEU A 221 -4.76 7.58 -15.86
N GLU A 222 -5.42 8.71 -16.16
CA GLU A 222 -5.20 9.97 -15.47
C GLU A 222 -6.22 10.21 -14.35
N SER A 223 -7.46 9.75 -14.55
CA SER A 223 -8.54 9.87 -13.57
C SER A 223 -8.37 8.86 -12.44
N VAL A 224 -8.38 9.32 -11.20
CA VAL A 224 -8.38 8.48 -10.00
C VAL A 224 -9.58 7.53 -10.01
N LYS A 225 -10.74 8.00 -10.45
CA LYS A 225 -11.95 7.17 -10.58
C LYS A 225 -11.71 5.97 -11.49
N ASP A 226 -11.08 6.19 -12.66
CA ASP A 226 -10.81 5.13 -13.62
C ASP A 226 -9.74 4.15 -13.09
N ILE A 227 -8.74 4.67 -12.37
CA ILE A 227 -7.72 3.85 -11.71
C ILE A 227 -8.38 2.92 -10.66
N ILE A 228 -9.26 3.44 -9.82
CA ILE A 228 -9.99 2.66 -8.81
C ILE A 228 -10.89 1.62 -9.49
N ASN A 229 -11.59 1.99 -10.56
CA ASN A 229 -12.42 1.06 -11.32
C ASN A 229 -11.59 -0.07 -11.97
N ALA A 230 -10.37 0.21 -12.43
CA ALA A 230 -9.45 -0.81 -12.91
C ALA A 230 -9.08 -1.80 -11.78
N GLY A 231 -8.84 -1.30 -10.56
CA GLY A 231 -8.65 -2.15 -9.38
C GLY A 231 -9.86 -3.03 -9.08
N LEU A 232 -11.05 -2.43 -9.04
CA LEU A 232 -12.32 -3.14 -8.80
C LEU A 232 -12.62 -4.21 -9.86
N SER A 233 -12.13 -4.04 -11.10
CA SER A 233 -12.35 -5.01 -12.18
C SER A 233 -11.58 -6.32 -11.99
N GLU A 234 -10.64 -6.39 -11.05
CA GLU A 234 -9.81 -7.57 -10.82
C GLU A 234 -10.21 -8.38 -9.57
N ILE A 235 -11.16 -7.89 -8.78
CA ILE A 235 -11.63 -8.55 -7.55
C ILE A 235 -13.13 -8.90 -7.63
N PRO A 236 -13.67 -9.79 -6.78
CA PRO A 236 -15.09 -10.17 -6.84
C PRO A 236 -16.01 -8.95 -6.69
N LYS A 237 -16.99 -8.82 -7.59
CA LYS A 237 -17.93 -7.70 -7.63
C LYS A 237 -18.70 -7.49 -6.33
N ASN A 238 -19.08 -8.58 -5.67
CA ASN A 238 -19.98 -8.56 -4.50
C ASN A 238 -19.25 -9.00 -3.21
N CYS A 239 -17.95 -8.69 -3.08
CA CYS A 239 -17.24 -8.85 -1.81
C CYS A 239 -17.33 -7.58 -0.96
N ARG A 240 -17.08 -7.72 0.36
CA ARG A 240 -17.10 -6.60 1.32
C ARG A 240 -16.14 -5.48 0.95
N LEU A 241 -14.95 -5.80 0.43
CA LEU A 241 -13.99 -4.79 -0.04
C LEU A 241 -14.55 -3.97 -1.20
N SER A 242 -15.12 -4.62 -2.21
CA SER A 242 -15.71 -3.94 -3.37
C SER A 242 -16.89 -3.06 -2.97
N GLU A 243 -17.68 -3.46 -1.99
CA GLU A 243 -18.79 -2.67 -1.43
C GLU A 243 -18.24 -1.42 -0.74
N ALA A 244 -17.32 -1.57 0.20
CA ALA A 244 -16.70 -0.46 0.92
C ALA A 244 -16.03 0.55 -0.02
N VAL A 245 -15.33 0.08 -1.08
CA VAL A 245 -14.72 0.94 -2.09
C VAL A 245 -15.77 1.73 -2.87
N ARG A 246 -16.82 1.07 -3.37
CA ARG A 246 -17.89 1.76 -4.13
C ARG A 246 -18.65 2.78 -3.28
N ASP A 247 -18.96 2.44 -2.03
CA ASP A 247 -19.62 3.37 -1.11
C ASP A 247 -18.74 4.58 -0.86
N THR A 248 -17.43 4.38 -0.63
CA THR A 248 -16.48 5.48 -0.44
C THR A 248 -16.36 6.35 -1.69
N MET A 249 -16.30 5.76 -2.89
CA MET A 249 -16.32 6.51 -4.15
C MET A 249 -17.57 7.42 -4.24
N HIS A 250 -18.75 6.85 -3.93
CA HIS A 250 -20.00 7.60 -3.93
C HIS A 250 -19.96 8.77 -2.93
N TRP A 251 -19.47 8.56 -1.73
CA TRP A 251 -19.34 9.64 -0.74
C TRP A 251 -18.34 10.71 -1.16
N CYS A 252 -17.22 10.32 -1.77
CA CYS A 252 -16.26 11.28 -2.32
C CYS A 252 -16.85 12.15 -3.44
N GLU A 253 -17.78 11.62 -4.23
CA GLU A 253 -18.46 12.35 -5.30
C GLU A 253 -19.60 13.23 -4.82
N THR A 254 -20.19 12.95 -3.65
CA THR A 254 -21.41 13.61 -3.17
C THR A 254 -21.20 14.51 -1.96
N LEU A 255 -20.15 14.32 -1.19
CA LEU A 255 -19.87 15.10 0.01
C LEU A 255 -18.77 16.14 -0.24
N PRO A 256 -18.86 17.34 0.37
CA PRO A 256 -17.99 18.47 0.04
C PRO A 256 -16.59 18.40 0.65
N SER A 257 -16.33 17.52 1.65
CA SER A 257 -15.02 17.45 2.31
C SER A 257 -14.66 16.03 2.72
N TRP A 258 -13.34 15.78 2.82
CA TRP A 258 -12.82 14.47 3.23
C TRP A 258 -13.22 14.11 4.67
N GLU A 259 -13.41 15.09 5.55
CA GLU A 259 -13.86 14.86 6.93
C GLU A 259 -15.25 14.23 6.96
N LEU A 260 -16.18 14.74 6.15
CA LEU A 260 -17.51 14.17 6.03
C LEU A 260 -17.50 12.78 5.39
N VAL A 261 -16.62 12.56 4.41
CA VAL A 261 -16.41 11.23 3.83
C VAL A 261 -15.85 10.28 4.89
N TRP A 262 -14.87 10.73 5.68
CA TRP A 262 -14.31 9.94 6.77
C TRP A 262 -15.37 9.53 7.80
N GLU A 263 -16.29 10.44 8.17
CA GLU A 263 -17.40 10.12 9.06
C GLU A 263 -18.24 8.96 8.51
N LYS A 264 -18.57 8.98 7.22
CA LYS A 264 -19.31 7.89 6.56
C LYS A 264 -18.51 6.59 6.52
N ILE A 265 -17.22 6.64 6.23
CA ILE A 265 -16.33 5.47 6.29
C ILE A 265 -16.34 4.89 7.71
N ASN A 266 -16.18 5.73 8.72
CA ASN A 266 -16.16 5.28 10.12
C ASN A 266 -17.52 4.71 10.59
N GLU A 267 -18.65 5.28 10.16
CA GLU A 267 -19.98 4.73 10.41
C GLU A 267 -20.16 3.33 9.78
N SER A 268 -19.66 3.14 8.55
CA SER A 268 -19.86 1.91 7.78
C SER A 268 -18.87 0.80 8.16
N VAL A 269 -17.57 1.10 8.18
CA VAL A 269 -16.48 0.10 8.31
C VAL A 269 -15.56 0.33 9.52
N GLY A 270 -15.83 1.33 10.36
CA GLY A 270 -15.04 1.62 11.57
C GLY A 270 -15.14 0.56 12.67
N HIS A 271 -16.03 -0.40 12.54
CA HIS A 271 -16.15 -1.56 13.45
C HIS A 271 -15.05 -2.61 13.21
N TYR A 272 -14.35 -2.59 12.07
CA TYR A 272 -13.19 -3.45 11.83
C TYR A 272 -11.99 -3.00 12.68
N HIS A 273 -11.09 -3.93 12.96
CA HIS A 273 -9.82 -3.60 13.60
C HIS A 273 -9.04 -2.58 12.76
N GLY A 274 -8.31 -1.67 13.40
CA GLY A 274 -7.56 -0.60 12.71
C GLY A 274 -6.58 -1.07 11.63
N VAL A 275 -6.14 -2.32 11.68
CA VAL A 275 -5.23 -2.95 10.70
C VAL A 275 -5.97 -3.83 9.67
N HIS A 276 -7.30 -3.82 9.64
CA HIS A 276 -8.05 -4.61 8.68
C HIS A 276 -7.99 -4.00 7.27
N THR A 277 -7.96 -4.85 6.22
CA THR A 277 -7.80 -4.36 4.85
C THR A 277 -8.97 -3.49 4.36
N ILE A 278 -10.21 -3.79 4.78
CA ILE A 278 -11.43 -3.14 4.25
C ILE A 278 -11.51 -1.65 4.63
N ASN A 279 -11.39 -1.33 5.91
CA ASN A 279 -11.47 0.06 6.39
C ASN A 279 -10.26 0.89 5.90
N ASN A 280 -9.08 0.30 5.84
CA ASN A 280 -7.91 0.98 5.30
C ASN A 280 -7.99 1.20 3.78
N ALA A 281 -8.56 0.26 3.01
CA ALA A 281 -8.83 0.47 1.58
C ALA A 281 -9.81 1.64 1.35
N ALA A 282 -10.82 1.80 2.21
CA ALA A 282 -11.72 2.95 2.15
C ALA A 282 -10.97 4.28 2.37
N LEU A 283 -10.03 4.34 3.34
CA LEU A 283 -9.18 5.54 3.53
C LEU A 283 -8.27 5.80 2.33
N ILE A 284 -7.72 4.76 1.71
CA ILE A 284 -6.91 4.90 0.49
C ILE A 284 -7.75 5.51 -0.63
N VAL A 285 -8.96 5.02 -0.87
CA VAL A 285 -9.87 5.56 -1.89
C VAL A 285 -10.19 7.03 -1.60
N MET A 286 -10.52 7.38 -0.37
CA MET A 286 -10.73 8.78 0.05
C MET A 286 -9.49 9.63 -0.24
N GLY A 287 -8.31 9.17 0.15
CA GLY A 287 -7.05 9.87 -0.08
C GLY A 287 -6.75 10.11 -1.55
N LEU A 288 -6.99 9.11 -2.40
CA LEU A 288 -6.81 9.23 -3.83
C LEU A 288 -7.76 10.27 -4.45
N TYR A 289 -9.04 10.26 -4.10
CA TYR A 289 -10.02 11.23 -4.59
C TYR A 289 -9.66 12.67 -4.23
N PHE A 290 -9.36 12.92 -2.96
CA PHE A 290 -9.02 14.28 -2.49
C PHE A 290 -7.60 14.71 -2.88
N GLY A 291 -6.74 13.73 -3.22
CA GLY A 291 -5.38 13.93 -3.70
C GLY A 291 -5.19 13.92 -5.21
N GLU A 292 -6.25 13.78 -6.02
CA GLU A 292 -6.14 13.56 -7.48
C GLU A 292 -5.20 14.56 -8.18
N ASN A 293 -5.25 15.82 -7.79
CA ASN A 293 -4.40 16.88 -8.34
C ASN A 293 -3.46 17.51 -7.29
N ASP A 294 -3.39 16.92 -6.11
CA ASP A 294 -2.60 17.44 -4.99
C ASP A 294 -2.05 16.28 -4.14
N PHE A 295 -0.81 15.89 -4.44
CA PHE A 295 -0.12 14.80 -3.74
C PHE A 295 -0.15 14.98 -2.21
N GLU A 296 0.12 16.20 -1.74
CA GLU A 296 0.16 16.52 -0.31
C GLU A 296 -1.20 16.29 0.34
N LYS A 297 -2.25 16.85 -0.26
CA LYS A 297 -3.60 16.67 0.24
C LYS A 297 -3.99 15.20 0.31
N GLY A 298 -3.59 14.40 -0.69
CA GLY A 298 -3.84 12.96 -0.72
C GLY A 298 -3.24 12.22 0.47
N ILE A 299 -1.93 12.34 0.70
CA ILE A 299 -1.26 11.64 1.81
C ILE A 299 -1.70 12.20 3.18
N VAL A 300 -1.92 13.51 3.28
CA VAL A 300 -2.30 14.16 4.54
C VAL A 300 -3.69 13.78 5.00
N CYS A 301 -4.72 13.84 4.14
CA CYS A 301 -6.07 13.47 4.54
C CYS A 301 -6.17 11.97 4.88
N THR A 302 -5.42 11.12 4.16
CA THR A 302 -5.35 9.68 4.44
C THR A 302 -4.77 9.40 5.81
N VAL A 303 -3.58 9.93 6.10
CA VAL A 303 -2.91 9.75 7.40
C VAL A 303 -3.72 10.34 8.55
N ARG A 304 -4.36 11.51 8.37
CA ARG A 304 -5.26 12.09 9.36
C ARG A 304 -6.52 11.25 9.60
N GLY A 305 -6.86 10.35 8.72
CA GLY A 305 -7.92 9.37 8.91
C GLY A 305 -7.66 8.38 10.06
N GLY A 306 -6.40 8.19 10.43
CA GLY A 306 -6.01 7.26 11.50
C GLY A 306 -5.90 5.82 11.05
N TRP A 307 -6.01 4.87 11.98
CA TRP A 307 -5.84 3.43 11.80
C TRP A 307 -4.42 3.05 11.38
N ASP A 308 -4.23 2.40 10.25
CA ASP A 308 -2.93 1.97 9.74
C ASP A 308 -2.32 3.03 8.83
N THR A 309 -1.79 4.08 9.46
CA THR A 309 -1.49 5.34 8.79
C THR A 309 -0.26 5.30 7.89
N ASP A 310 0.76 4.53 8.23
CA ASP A 310 1.95 4.33 7.41
C ASP A 310 1.62 3.51 6.17
N CYS A 311 0.90 2.41 6.32
CA CYS A 311 0.43 1.57 5.22
C CYS A 311 -0.46 2.32 4.23
N THR A 312 -1.47 3.05 4.75
CA THR A 312 -2.40 3.80 3.90
C THR A 312 -1.74 4.99 3.24
N GLY A 313 -0.90 5.73 3.99
CA GLY A 313 -0.08 6.83 3.46
C GLY A 313 0.89 6.35 2.38
N ALA A 314 1.55 5.21 2.59
CA ALA A 314 2.44 4.58 1.61
C ALA A 314 1.69 4.25 0.31
N THR A 315 0.53 3.60 0.40
CA THR A 315 -0.24 3.19 -0.78
C THR A 315 -0.75 4.39 -1.59
N VAL A 316 -1.32 5.40 -0.93
CA VAL A 316 -1.77 6.64 -1.60
C VAL A 316 -0.58 7.38 -2.21
N GLY A 317 0.53 7.50 -1.46
CA GLY A 317 1.76 8.12 -1.95
C GLY A 317 2.33 7.41 -3.17
N SER A 318 2.29 6.07 -3.20
CA SER A 318 2.72 5.25 -4.32
C SER A 318 1.89 5.49 -5.59
N ILE A 319 0.56 5.40 -5.49
CA ILE A 319 -0.34 5.54 -6.63
C ILE A 319 -0.30 6.96 -7.19
N LEU A 320 -0.37 7.99 -6.35
CA LEU A 320 -0.27 9.38 -6.78
C LEU A 320 1.13 9.70 -7.30
N GLY A 321 2.18 9.19 -6.66
CA GLY A 321 3.56 9.36 -7.09
C GLY A 321 3.83 8.75 -8.47
N LEU A 322 3.29 7.55 -8.75
CA LEU A 322 3.36 6.91 -10.05
C LEU A 322 2.64 7.73 -11.13
N ARG A 323 1.43 8.19 -10.81
CA ARG A 323 0.61 8.97 -11.73
C ARG A 323 1.24 10.31 -12.08
N LEU A 324 1.82 11.00 -11.10
CA LEU A 324 2.42 12.32 -11.27
C LEU A 324 3.85 12.26 -11.84
N GLY A 325 4.60 11.21 -11.52
CA GLY A 325 6.04 11.12 -11.78
C GLY A 325 6.88 11.88 -10.72
N ALA A 326 8.15 11.48 -10.58
CA ALA A 326 9.04 11.99 -9.53
C ALA A 326 9.26 13.52 -9.61
N ASN A 327 9.39 14.06 -10.82
CA ASN A 327 9.65 15.49 -11.06
C ASN A 327 8.49 16.40 -10.60
N ASN A 328 7.28 15.87 -10.48
CA ASN A 328 6.10 16.63 -10.07
C ASN A 328 5.75 16.45 -8.58
N LEU A 329 6.51 15.66 -7.84
CA LEU A 329 6.32 15.54 -6.41
C LEU A 329 6.88 16.76 -5.66
N PRO A 330 6.16 17.28 -4.64
CA PRO A 330 6.64 18.42 -3.88
C PRO A 330 7.95 18.08 -3.15
N SER A 331 8.99 18.89 -3.37
CA SER A 331 10.34 18.61 -2.87
C SER A 331 10.41 18.47 -1.34
N LYS A 332 9.55 19.16 -0.59
CA LYS A 332 9.51 19.06 0.88
C LYS A 332 9.20 17.66 1.39
N TRP A 333 8.47 16.83 0.61
CA TRP A 333 8.15 15.45 0.95
C TRP A 333 9.23 14.45 0.52
N ILE A 334 9.96 14.72 -0.56
CA ILE A 334 10.91 13.75 -1.12
C ILE A 334 12.38 14.10 -0.85
N SER A 335 12.74 15.39 -0.77
CA SER A 335 14.14 15.80 -0.54
C SER A 335 14.73 15.29 0.77
N PRO A 336 13.98 15.21 1.91
CA PRO A 336 14.53 14.69 3.16
C PRO A 336 14.94 13.21 3.10
N LEU A 337 14.43 12.44 2.12
CA LEU A 337 14.79 11.03 1.90
C LEU A 337 16.24 10.85 1.44
N ASN A 338 16.85 11.87 0.82
CA ASN A 338 18.22 11.84 0.29
C ASN A 338 18.49 10.64 -0.62
N ASP A 339 17.51 10.23 -1.42
CA ASP A 339 17.58 9.05 -2.30
C ASP A 339 18.03 7.77 -1.58
N ARG A 340 17.66 7.60 -0.32
CA ARG A 340 18.18 6.51 0.52
C ARG A 340 17.08 5.81 1.29
N LEU A 341 17.11 4.47 1.27
CA LEU A 341 16.17 3.58 1.95
C LEU A 341 16.92 2.50 2.73
N LYS A 342 16.58 2.37 4.01
CA LYS A 342 17.06 1.31 4.88
C LYS A 342 16.06 0.16 4.94
N SER A 343 16.57 -1.07 4.94
CA SER A 343 15.78 -2.29 4.95
C SER A 343 16.40 -3.35 5.84
N VAL A 344 15.62 -4.34 6.25
CA VAL A 344 16.11 -5.55 6.95
C VAL A 344 16.24 -6.75 6.02
N VAL A 345 15.92 -6.57 4.77
CA VAL A 345 16.06 -7.62 3.76
C VAL A 345 17.55 -7.93 3.59
N ARG A 346 17.93 -9.19 3.76
CA ARG A 346 19.33 -9.63 3.66
C ARG A 346 19.91 -9.25 2.29
N ASP A 347 21.08 -8.65 2.30
CA ASP A 347 21.84 -8.10 1.17
C ASP A 347 21.23 -6.82 0.53
N GLU A 348 20.13 -6.29 1.09
CA GLU A 348 19.47 -5.07 0.65
C GLU A 348 19.27 -4.08 1.82
N ASN A 349 20.26 -3.95 2.70
CA ASN A 349 20.11 -3.16 3.95
C ASN A 349 20.17 -1.64 3.73
N ASP A 350 20.76 -1.18 2.63
CA ASP A 350 21.00 0.23 2.32
C ASP A 350 20.94 0.47 0.82
N ASN A 351 19.81 0.99 0.36
CA ASN A 351 19.51 1.12 -1.05
C ASN A 351 19.42 2.60 -1.46
N LYS A 352 19.74 2.87 -2.72
CA LYS A 352 19.24 4.09 -3.38
C LYS A 352 17.85 3.82 -3.94
N ILE A 353 16.92 4.73 -3.64
CA ILE A 353 15.54 4.64 -4.15
C ILE A 353 15.55 4.68 -5.69
N SER A 354 16.39 5.53 -6.26
CA SER A 354 16.58 5.63 -7.72
C SER A 354 17.11 4.35 -8.36
N ASP A 355 17.95 3.57 -7.65
CA ASP A 355 18.45 2.29 -8.16
C ASP A 355 17.38 1.17 -8.06
N LEU A 356 16.58 1.15 -6.99
CA LEU A 356 15.43 0.24 -6.89
C LEU A 356 14.43 0.50 -8.03
N ALA A 357 14.18 1.77 -8.36
CA ALA A 357 13.32 2.13 -9.48
C ALA A 357 13.86 1.69 -10.85
N LYS A 358 15.18 1.63 -11.03
CA LYS A 358 15.81 1.15 -12.28
C LYS A 358 15.73 -0.37 -12.44
N ARG A 359 15.83 -1.12 -11.34
CA ARG A 359 15.67 -2.57 -11.31
C ARG A 359 14.27 -2.97 -11.71
#